data_352f5bd43ef2f6347b99eabacbc26971
#
_entry.id   352f5bd43ef2f6347b99eabacbc26971
#
_cell.length_a   1.000
_cell.length_b   1.000
_cell.length_c   1.000
_cell.angle_alpha   90.00
_cell.angle_beta   90.00
_cell.angle_gamma   90.00
#
_symmetry.space_group_name_H-M   'P 1'
#
loop_
_entity.id
_entity.type
_entity.pdbx_description
1 polymer ?
#
loop_
_entity_poly.entity_id
_entity_poly.type
_entity_poly.pdbx_seq_one_letter_code
_entity_poly.pdbx_strand_id
1 'polypeptide(L)'
;PEILFEPFAKAGADEMIIHVELGEQIPSLIKEIKVLGKEVGLAINPPTAIAAVLPYLDQIDLLLVMTVNPGFGGQEFIRECLPKIQQAAAWRNEKALSYRISVDGGITNETGADCARAGADTFVAGTSLFGTRNLKSAVTQLRQSVSEAVPR
;
A
#
# COMPACT_ATOMS: atom_id res chain seq x y z
N PRO A 1 -17.32 -6.00 -4.15
CA PRO A 1 -16.41 -6.59 -3.16
C PRO A 1 -17.13 -7.00 -1.86
N GLU A 2 -18.25 -6.36 -1.51
CA GLU A 2 -18.98 -6.53 -0.23
C GLU A 2 -19.31 -8.00 0.13
N ILE A 3 -19.71 -8.82 -0.85
CA ILE A 3 -20.00 -10.26 -0.64
C ILE A 3 -18.80 -11.06 -0.11
N LEU A 4 -17.59 -10.53 -0.19
CA LEU A 4 -16.36 -11.19 0.27
C LEU A 4 -15.94 -10.75 1.67
N PHE A 5 -16.42 -9.62 2.20
CA PHE A 5 -15.95 -9.08 3.47
C PHE A 5 -16.19 -10.01 4.65
N GLU A 6 -17.41 -10.52 4.80
CA GLU A 6 -17.72 -11.44 5.89
C GLU A 6 -16.97 -12.78 5.77
N PRO A 7 -16.88 -13.44 4.58
CA PRO A 7 -16.04 -14.62 4.40
C PRO A 7 -14.56 -14.38 4.76
N PHE A 8 -13.95 -13.27 4.35
CA PHE A 8 -12.57 -12.97 4.69
C PHE A 8 -12.38 -12.67 6.18
N ALA A 9 -13.31 -11.92 6.80
CA ALA A 9 -13.28 -11.67 8.24
C ALA A 9 -13.36 -12.98 9.04
N LYS A 10 -14.24 -13.92 8.66
CA LYS A 10 -14.35 -15.25 9.27
C LYS A 10 -13.12 -16.13 9.04
N ALA A 11 -12.45 -15.95 7.90
CA ALA A 11 -11.20 -16.65 7.58
C ALA A 11 -9.98 -16.09 8.34
N GLY A 12 -10.14 -15.00 9.08
CA GLY A 12 -9.09 -14.42 9.93
C GLY A 12 -8.36 -13.22 9.31
N ALA A 13 -8.92 -12.57 8.29
CA ALA A 13 -8.34 -11.31 7.80
C ALA A 13 -8.42 -10.24 8.89
N ASP A 14 -7.31 -9.53 9.14
CA ASP A 14 -7.24 -8.41 10.06
C ASP A 14 -7.48 -7.08 9.36
N GLU A 15 -7.13 -6.99 8.09
CA GLU A 15 -7.25 -5.81 7.24
C GLU A 15 -7.88 -6.17 5.90
N MET A 16 -8.70 -5.28 5.34
CA MET A 16 -9.29 -5.42 4.02
C MET A 16 -9.01 -4.19 3.18
N ILE A 17 -8.43 -4.40 2.00
CA ILE A 17 -8.04 -3.33 1.09
C ILE A 17 -9.01 -3.28 -0.09
N ILE A 18 -9.57 -2.10 -0.33
CA ILE A 18 -10.45 -1.82 -1.46
C ILE A 18 -9.82 -0.76 -2.36
N HIS A 19 -10.16 -0.74 -3.63
CA HIS A 19 -9.61 0.21 -4.58
C HIS A 19 -10.42 1.51 -4.62
N VAL A 20 -9.73 2.68 -4.65
CA VAL A 20 -10.37 3.99 -4.74
C VAL A 20 -11.17 4.17 -6.03
N GLU A 21 -10.83 3.43 -7.07
CA GLU A 21 -11.52 3.40 -8.36
C GLU A 21 -12.95 2.85 -8.28
N LEU A 22 -13.37 2.29 -7.14
CA LEU A 22 -14.78 1.92 -6.88
C LEU A 22 -15.70 3.15 -6.71
N GLY A 23 -15.13 4.37 -6.61
CA GLY A 23 -15.86 5.63 -6.67
C GLY A 23 -16.89 5.78 -5.56
N GLU A 24 -18.15 6.04 -5.93
CA GLU A 24 -19.23 6.34 -4.98
C GLU A 24 -19.54 5.22 -3.97
N GLN A 25 -19.05 4.00 -4.19
CA GLN A 25 -19.24 2.88 -3.26
C GLN A 25 -18.32 2.95 -2.03
N ILE A 26 -17.21 3.71 -2.10
CA ILE A 26 -16.17 3.72 -1.07
C ILE A 26 -16.72 3.99 0.34
N PRO A 27 -17.56 5.02 0.58
CA PRO A 27 -18.03 5.29 1.95
C PRO A 27 -18.82 4.14 2.57
N SER A 28 -19.66 3.45 1.78
CA SER A 28 -20.41 2.29 2.28
C SER A 28 -19.49 1.11 2.58
N LEU A 29 -18.52 0.84 1.71
CA LEU A 29 -17.56 -0.27 1.86
C LEU A 29 -16.65 -0.06 3.08
N ILE A 30 -16.15 1.16 3.32
CA ILE A 30 -15.40 1.51 4.53
C ILE A 30 -16.23 1.21 5.78
N LYS A 31 -17.50 1.63 5.79
CA LYS A 31 -18.38 1.39 6.91
C LYS A 31 -18.62 -0.10 7.17
N GLU A 32 -18.84 -0.88 6.12
CA GLU A 32 -19.05 -2.33 6.22
C GLU A 32 -17.83 -3.04 6.80
N ILE A 33 -16.62 -2.72 6.34
CA ILE A 33 -15.37 -3.29 6.87
C ILE A 33 -15.21 -2.94 8.35
N LYS A 34 -15.48 -1.68 8.73
CA LYS A 34 -15.40 -1.24 10.13
C LYS A 34 -16.43 -1.92 11.04
N VAL A 35 -17.64 -2.18 10.55
CA VAL A 35 -18.66 -2.94 11.30
C VAL A 35 -18.19 -4.37 11.61
N LEU A 36 -17.35 -4.96 10.74
CA LEU A 36 -16.74 -6.27 10.98
C LEU A 36 -15.54 -6.20 11.95
N GLY A 37 -15.19 -5.01 12.48
CA GLY A 37 -14.07 -4.81 13.38
C GLY A 37 -12.71 -4.99 12.71
N LYS A 38 -12.61 -4.70 11.40
CA LYS A 38 -11.39 -4.88 10.61
C LYS A 38 -10.78 -3.54 10.21
N GLU A 39 -9.44 -3.53 10.02
CA GLU A 39 -8.73 -2.38 9.46
C GLU A 39 -9.12 -2.18 7.99
N VAL A 40 -9.14 -0.92 7.59
CA VAL A 40 -9.49 -0.51 6.22
C VAL A 40 -8.27 -0.04 5.48
N GLY A 41 -7.92 -0.73 4.40
CA GLY A 41 -6.96 -0.25 3.41
C GLY A 41 -7.64 0.34 2.19
N LEU A 42 -7.05 1.39 1.62
CA LEU A 42 -7.47 1.96 0.35
C LEU A 42 -6.33 1.89 -0.65
N ALA A 43 -6.53 1.19 -1.76
CA ALA A 43 -5.55 1.07 -2.84
C ALA A 43 -5.80 2.10 -3.94
N ILE A 44 -4.71 2.56 -4.57
CA ILE A 44 -4.77 3.47 -5.72
C ILE A 44 -3.85 2.98 -6.85
N ASN A 45 -4.38 2.95 -8.07
CA ASN A 45 -3.65 2.53 -9.27
C ASN A 45 -2.73 3.62 -9.83
N PRO A 46 -1.70 3.27 -10.65
CA PRO A 46 -0.78 4.23 -11.23
C PRO A 46 -1.45 5.37 -12.02
N PRO A 47 -2.48 5.15 -12.87
CA PRO A 47 -3.08 6.23 -13.64
C PRO A 47 -4.00 7.15 -12.82
N THR A 48 -4.45 6.71 -11.63
CA THR A 48 -5.40 7.48 -10.81
C THR A 48 -4.69 8.60 -10.05
N ALA A 49 -5.24 9.81 -10.11
CA ALA A 49 -4.66 10.96 -9.39
C ALA A 49 -4.72 10.75 -7.87
N ILE A 50 -3.63 11.05 -7.16
CA ILE A 50 -3.54 10.84 -5.69
C ILE A 50 -4.61 11.61 -4.92
N ALA A 51 -5.12 12.72 -5.44
CA ALA A 51 -6.20 13.48 -4.82
C ALA A 51 -7.50 12.69 -4.63
N ALA A 52 -7.68 11.58 -5.36
CA ALA A 52 -8.86 10.72 -5.23
C ALA A 52 -8.97 10.07 -3.83
N VAL A 53 -7.86 9.87 -3.12
CA VAL A 53 -7.86 9.27 -1.77
C VAL A 53 -8.10 10.30 -0.66
N LEU A 54 -7.93 11.59 -0.95
CA LEU A 54 -7.95 12.66 0.05
C LEU A 54 -9.21 12.70 0.93
N PRO A 55 -10.44 12.45 0.41
CA PRO A 55 -11.65 12.44 1.23
C PRO A 55 -11.74 11.31 2.26
N TYR A 56 -10.86 10.32 2.17
CA TYR A 56 -10.95 9.08 2.96
C TYR A 56 -9.77 8.88 3.92
N LEU A 57 -8.74 9.75 3.89
CA LEU A 57 -7.49 9.55 4.62
C LEU A 57 -7.65 9.48 6.14
N ASP A 58 -8.68 10.12 6.70
CA ASP A 58 -9.03 10.08 8.12
C ASP A 58 -9.87 8.85 8.51
N GLN A 59 -10.23 8.03 7.55
CA GLN A 59 -11.10 6.87 7.72
C GLN A 59 -10.39 5.54 7.46
N ILE A 60 -9.15 5.57 7.02
CA ILE A 60 -8.37 4.39 6.65
C ILE A 60 -7.18 4.16 7.59
N ASP A 61 -6.76 2.90 7.67
CA ASP A 61 -5.61 2.46 8.45
C ASP A 61 -4.37 2.23 7.57
N LEU A 62 -4.58 2.06 6.25
CA LEU A 62 -3.53 1.85 5.27
C LEU A 62 -3.89 2.47 3.91
N LEU A 63 -2.93 3.16 3.30
CA LEU A 63 -2.96 3.56 1.89
C LEU A 63 -1.97 2.71 1.09
N LEU A 64 -2.48 1.89 0.16
CA LEU A 64 -1.68 1.09 -0.76
C LEU A 64 -1.49 1.83 -2.08
N VAL A 65 -0.28 2.24 -2.38
CA VAL A 65 0.09 2.81 -3.69
C VAL A 65 0.59 1.69 -4.59
N MET A 66 -0.18 1.37 -5.63
CA MET A 66 0.26 0.45 -6.67
C MET A 66 1.36 1.09 -7.50
N THR A 67 2.47 0.40 -7.64
CA THR A 67 3.67 0.85 -8.37
C THR A 67 3.92 0.04 -9.66
N VAL A 68 2.93 -0.76 -10.05
CA VAL A 68 2.76 -1.42 -11.35
C VAL A 68 1.29 -1.37 -11.73
N ASN A 69 0.96 -1.59 -13.01
CA ASN A 69 -0.44 -1.77 -13.39
C ASN A 69 -0.94 -3.13 -12.86
N PRO A 70 -2.12 -3.18 -12.20
CA PRO A 70 -2.66 -4.43 -11.70
C PRO A 70 -2.86 -5.46 -12.81
N GLY A 71 -2.57 -6.74 -12.51
CA GLY A 71 -2.82 -7.83 -13.46
C GLY A 71 -1.93 -9.04 -13.25
N PHE A 72 -0.62 -8.91 -13.31
CA PHE A 72 0.32 -10.04 -13.15
C PHE A 72 1.61 -9.60 -12.46
N GLY A 73 2.31 -10.58 -11.87
CA GLY A 73 3.57 -10.31 -11.16
C GLY A 73 4.77 -10.11 -12.10
N GLY A 74 5.88 -9.60 -11.56
CA GLY A 74 7.14 -9.45 -12.31
C GLY A 74 7.19 -8.25 -13.25
N GLN A 75 6.28 -7.30 -13.12
CA GLN A 75 6.30 -6.05 -13.88
C GLN A 75 7.38 -5.09 -13.37
N GLU A 76 7.83 -4.19 -14.22
CA GLU A 76 8.75 -3.12 -13.87
C GLU A 76 8.09 -2.06 -13.00
N PHE A 77 8.84 -1.53 -12.06
CA PHE A 77 8.43 -0.47 -11.16
C PHE A 77 8.16 0.84 -11.93
N ILE A 78 7.00 1.44 -11.70
CA ILE A 78 6.61 2.73 -12.30
C ILE A 78 7.07 3.87 -11.39
N ARG A 79 8.18 4.53 -11.75
CA ARG A 79 8.81 5.59 -10.94
C ARG A 79 7.92 6.82 -10.75
N GLU A 80 7.00 7.06 -11.66
CA GLU A 80 6.00 8.14 -11.62
C GLU A 80 5.02 8.01 -10.44
N CYS A 81 5.02 6.85 -9.75
CA CYS A 81 4.26 6.66 -8.51
C CYS A 81 4.96 7.26 -7.27
N LEU A 82 6.27 7.54 -7.29
CA LEU A 82 7.00 8.11 -6.16
C LEU A 82 6.42 9.44 -5.66
N PRO A 83 6.06 10.40 -6.53
CA PRO A 83 5.39 11.63 -6.08
C PRO A 83 4.08 11.42 -5.33
N LYS A 84 3.34 10.33 -5.62
CA LYS A 84 2.11 9.99 -4.88
C LYS A 84 2.42 9.57 -3.44
N ILE A 85 3.48 8.78 -3.25
CA ILE A 85 3.95 8.37 -1.92
C ILE A 85 4.37 9.59 -1.11
N GLN A 86 5.14 10.50 -1.72
CA GLN A 86 5.57 11.75 -1.10
C GLN A 86 4.39 12.61 -0.67
N GLN A 87 3.41 12.77 -1.55
CA GLN A 87 2.21 13.55 -1.26
C GLN A 87 1.37 12.92 -0.15
N ALA A 88 1.21 11.59 -0.15
CA ALA A 88 0.53 10.87 0.92
C ALA A 88 1.24 11.07 2.27
N ALA A 89 2.58 10.95 2.29
CA ALA A 89 3.37 11.20 3.50
C ALA A 89 3.25 12.65 4.00
N ALA A 90 3.25 13.63 3.09
CA ALA A 90 3.03 15.03 3.43
C ALA A 90 1.66 15.24 4.09
N TRP A 91 0.57 14.74 3.49
CA TRP A 91 -0.77 14.85 4.06
C TRP A 91 -0.91 14.15 5.41
N ARG A 92 -0.29 12.97 5.58
CA ARG A 92 -0.26 12.26 6.86
C ARG A 92 0.34 13.15 7.96
N ASN A 93 1.46 13.79 7.68
CA ASN A 93 2.14 14.65 8.63
C ASN A 93 1.36 15.96 8.89
N GLU A 94 0.94 16.65 7.83
CA GLU A 94 0.21 17.93 7.91
C GLU A 94 -1.11 17.81 8.67
N LYS A 95 -1.81 16.69 8.49
CA LYS A 95 -3.12 16.45 9.11
C LYS A 95 -3.04 15.62 10.40
N ALA A 96 -1.83 15.26 10.88
CA ALA A 96 -1.59 14.39 12.04
C ALA A 96 -2.37 13.06 11.97
N LEU A 97 -2.39 12.43 10.78
CA LEU A 97 -3.04 11.15 10.54
C LEU A 97 -2.07 10.00 10.78
N SER A 98 -2.60 8.79 11.03
CA SER A 98 -1.81 7.61 11.45
C SER A 98 -1.80 6.44 10.45
N TYR A 99 -2.41 6.60 9.26
CA TYR A 99 -2.41 5.51 8.28
C TYR A 99 -1.00 5.12 7.84
N ARG A 100 -0.80 3.84 7.59
CA ARG A 100 0.41 3.30 6.98
C ARG A 100 0.41 3.57 5.48
N ILE A 101 1.59 3.74 4.89
CA ILE A 101 1.75 3.88 3.43
C ILE A 101 2.43 2.62 2.91
N SER A 102 1.66 1.79 2.23
CA SER A 102 2.13 0.55 1.61
C SER A 102 2.38 0.74 0.11
N VAL A 103 3.34 -0.02 -0.42
CA VAL A 103 3.66 -0.06 -1.84
C VAL A 103 3.66 -1.50 -2.35
N ASP A 104 3.10 -1.72 -3.53
CA ASP A 104 3.08 -3.04 -4.19
C ASP A 104 3.35 -2.90 -5.70
N GLY A 105 4.34 -3.65 -6.16
CA GLY A 105 4.71 -3.77 -7.56
C GLY A 105 6.14 -3.39 -7.87
N GLY A 106 6.94 -4.33 -8.41
CA GLY A 106 8.33 -4.10 -8.78
C GLY A 106 9.26 -3.75 -7.62
N ILE A 107 8.92 -4.15 -6.38
CA ILE A 107 9.71 -3.83 -5.19
C ILE A 107 10.96 -4.70 -5.14
N THR A 108 12.12 -4.04 -5.17
CA THR A 108 13.47 -4.59 -5.03
C THR A 108 14.20 -3.82 -3.91
N ASN A 109 15.47 -4.14 -3.64
CA ASN A 109 16.27 -3.38 -2.70
C ASN A 109 16.39 -1.89 -3.09
N GLU A 110 16.54 -1.60 -4.38
CA GLU A 110 16.66 -0.24 -4.91
C GLU A 110 15.32 0.50 -4.85
N THR A 111 14.27 -0.07 -5.49
CA THR A 111 12.97 0.60 -5.58
C THR A 111 12.29 0.70 -4.22
N GLY A 112 12.49 -0.28 -3.32
CA GLY A 112 12.05 -0.22 -1.94
C GLY A 112 12.71 0.92 -1.16
N ALA A 113 14.02 1.13 -1.35
CA ALA A 113 14.74 2.26 -0.78
C ALA A 113 14.21 3.61 -1.32
N ASP A 114 13.90 3.69 -2.63
CA ASP A 114 13.28 4.89 -3.23
C ASP A 114 11.90 5.18 -2.61
N CYS A 115 11.07 4.14 -2.43
CA CYS A 115 9.77 4.27 -1.78
C CYS A 115 9.89 4.68 -0.30
N ALA A 116 10.87 4.12 0.43
CA ALA A 116 11.13 4.48 1.83
C ALA A 116 11.52 5.95 1.96
N ARG A 117 12.42 6.45 1.09
CA ARG A 117 12.76 7.88 1.02
C ARG A 117 11.55 8.77 0.70
N ALA A 118 10.62 8.26 -0.08
CA ALA A 118 9.36 8.95 -0.41
C ALA A 118 8.35 8.93 0.74
N GLY A 119 8.53 8.11 1.77
CA GLY A 119 7.69 8.05 2.96
C GLY A 119 6.84 6.79 3.12
N ALA A 120 7.07 5.75 2.31
CA ALA A 120 6.47 4.44 2.52
C ALA A 120 7.08 3.75 3.75
N ASP A 121 6.25 3.01 4.48
CA ASP A 121 6.61 2.26 5.69
C ASP A 121 6.30 0.76 5.59
N THR A 122 5.54 0.36 4.60
CA THR A 122 5.13 -1.03 4.35
C THR A 122 5.42 -1.43 2.90
N PHE A 123 6.01 -2.61 2.69
CA PHE A 123 6.53 -3.03 1.38
C PHE A 123 6.03 -4.43 1.03
N VAL A 124 5.31 -4.56 -0.09
CA VAL A 124 4.88 -5.83 -0.65
C VAL A 124 5.87 -6.20 -1.77
N ALA A 125 6.58 -7.31 -1.58
CA ALA A 125 7.56 -7.80 -2.54
C ALA A 125 7.34 -9.29 -2.83
N GLY A 126 7.15 -9.64 -4.08
CA GLY A 126 6.93 -11.01 -4.54
C GLY A 126 8.16 -11.57 -5.27
N THR A 127 8.25 -11.34 -6.57
CA THR A 127 9.25 -11.95 -7.46
C THR A 127 10.69 -11.70 -6.99
N SER A 128 11.00 -10.52 -6.49
CA SER A 128 12.34 -10.16 -6.00
C SER A 128 12.79 -10.99 -4.78
N LEU A 129 11.84 -11.45 -3.96
CA LEU A 129 12.12 -12.27 -2.79
C LEU A 129 12.04 -13.76 -3.13
N PHE A 130 10.93 -14.22 -3.71
CA PHE A 130 10.67 -15.63 -3.98
C PHE A 130 11.47 -16.18 -5.17
N GLY A 131 11.98 -15.33 -6.04
CA GLY A 131 12.89 -15.70 -7.13
C GLY A 131 14.33 -16.02 -6.66
N THR A 132 14.65 -15.84 -5.39
CA THR A 132 15.99 -16.09 -4.84
C THR A 132 16.12 -17.46 -4.21
N ARG A 133 17.35 -18.00 -4.17
CA ARG A 133 17.64 -19.29 -3.51
C ARG A 133 17.56 -19.21 -1.97
N ASN A 134 17.73 -18.02 -1.40
CA ASN A 134 17.75 -17.79 0.04
C ASN A 134 16.80 -16.64 0.43
N LEU A 135 15.55 -16.99 0.66
CA LEU A 135 14.49 -16.04 1.03
C LEU A 135 14.85 -15.23 2.29
N LYS A 136 15.43 -15.86 3.30
CA LYS A 136 15.82 -15.17 4.56
C LYS A 136 16.84 -14.07 4.29
N SER A 137 17.84 -14.36 3.48
CA SER A 137 18.86 -13.37 3.08
C SER A 137 18.22 -12.22 2.27
N ALA A 138 17.35 -12.54 1.31
CA ALA A 138 16.68 -11.54 0.48
C ALA A 138 15.80 -10.59 1.33
N VAL A 139 15.03 -11.13 2.27
CA VAL A 139 14.21 -10.32 3.21
C VAL A 139 15.10 -9.45 4.09
N THR A 140 16.23 -9.98 4.59
CA THR A 140 17.16 -9.21 5.41
C THR A 140 17.77 -8.04 4.63
N GLN A 141 18.17 -8.28 3.38
CA GLN A 141 18.74 -7.26 2.51
C GLN A 141 17.72 -6.16 2.18
N LEU A 142 16.48 -6.54 1.83
CA LEU A 142 15.42 -5.56 1.57
C LEU A 142 15.14 -4.71 2.82
N ARG A 143 15.01 -5.33 4.00
CA ARG A 143 14.83 -4.62 5.27
C ARG A 143 15.95 -3.63 5.55
N GLN A 144 17.19 -4.04 5.33
CA GLN A 144 18.36 -3.17 5.50
C GLN A 144 18.29 -1.99 4.54
N SER A 145 18.05 -2.22 3.24
CA SER A 145 17.98 -1.18 2.22
C SER A 145 16.91 -0.12 2.53
N VAL A 146 15.71 -0.56 2.95
CA VAL A 146 14.62 0.39 3.29
C VAL A 146 14.90 1.13 4.59
N SER A 147 15.49 0.48 5.60
CA SER A 147 15.80 1.10 6.88
C SER A 147 16.91 2.16 6.78
N GLU A 148 17.92 1.92 5.94
CA GLU A 148 19.02 2.87 5.68
C GLU A 148 18.56 4.07 4.83
N ALA A 149 17.48 3.92 4.07
CA ALA A 149 16.94 4.95 3.19
C ALA A 149 16.09 6.00 3.92
N VAL A 150 15.53 5.66 5.09
CA VAL A 150 14.71 6.60 5.88
C VAL A 150 15.62 7.64 6.53
N PRO A 151 15.41 8.96 6.31
CA PRO A 151 16.16 10.00 7.01
C PRO A 151 15.98 9.87 8.53
N ARG A 152 17.08 9.93 9.25
CA ARG A 152 17.08 9.95 10.74
C ARG A 152 16.68 11.32 11.26
#